data_5632908116a3cbc4f0599477f7d7affb
#
_entry.id   5632908116a3cbc4f0599477f7d7affb
#
_cell.length_a   1.000
_cell.length_b   1.000
_cell.length_c   1.000
_cell.angle_alpha   90.00
_cell.angle_beta   90.00
_cell.angle_gamma   90.00
#
_symmetry.space_group_name_H-M   'P 1'
#
loop_
_entity.id
_entity.type
_entity.pdbx_description
1 polymer ?
#
loop_
_entity_poly.entity_id
_entity_poly.type
_entity_poly.pdbx_seq_one_letter_code
_entity_poly.pdbx_strand_id
1 'polypeptide(L)'
;MKDTLKLSVVLSLYTVVACLALAFVHNFTEPIIQKVKEQKSKEALQSIFPLADAFEDILGELGNVDGNIKIQSAFVAKKEDEDIGMTIQATGPTYAHATILVGITMDKKITSIKFLELLDTPSLGSKAAEEPFIGQFNNKSIQDNFSVGDDVVAISGATITSKGVATILKTALSLIDDYMNSRGGKAE
;
A
#
# COMPACT_ATOMS: atom_id res chain seq x y z
N MET A 1 -36.14 -3.09 41.53
CA MET A 1 -36.53 -2.91 40.12
C MET A 1 -36.47 -1.46 39.64
N LYS A 2 -37.04 -0.46 40.36
CA LYS A 2 -36.98 0.94 39.93
C LYS A 2 -35.55 1.52 39.87
N ASP A 3 -34.71 1.18 40.83
CA ASP A 3 -33.33 1.69 40.91
C ASP A 3 -32.44 1.06 39.82
N THR A 4 -32.66 -0.20 39.48
CA THR A 4 -31.96 -0.90 38.40
C THR A 4 -32.30 -0.30 37.03
N LEU A 5 -33.59 0.00 36.81
CA LEU A 5 -34.07 0.67 35.60
C LEU A 5 -33.52 2.10 35.44
N LYS A 6 -33.48 2.85 36.55
CA LYS A 6 -32.89 4.19 36.58
C LYS A 6 -31.40 4.17 36.26
N LEU A 7 -30.65 3.20 36.82
CA LEU A 7 -29.24 3.03 36.53
C LEU A 7 -28.97 2.68 35.06
N SER A 8 -29.77 1.77 34.48
CA SER A 8 -29.69 1.40 33.09
C SER A 8 -29.95 2.57 32.13
N VAL A 9 -30.95 3.40 32.42
CA VAL A 9 -31.27 4.59 31.61
C VAL A 9 -30.12 5.61 31.69
N VAL A 10 -29.55 5.85 32.86
CA VAL A 10 -28.43 6.77 33.03
C VAL A 10 -27.22 6.26 32.29
N LEU A 11 -26.90 4.97 32.38
CA LEU A 11 -25.78 4.37 31.66
C LEU A 11 -25.96 4.45 30.12
N SER A 12 -27.18 4.16 29.65
CA SER A 12 -27.51 4.30 28.23
C SER A 12 -27.35 5.74 27.73
N LEU A 13 -27.72 6.72 28.55
CA LEU A 13 -27.56 8.12 28.19
C LEU A 13 -26.09 8.51 28.03
N TYR A 14 -25.22 8.06 28.95
CA TYR A 14 -23.78 8.32 28.86
C TYR A 14 -23.17 7.64 27.63
N THR A 15 -23.55 6.41 27.30
CA THR A 15 -23.06 5.74 26.10
C THR A 15 -23.49 6.44 24.82
N VAL A 16 -24.74 6.89 24.73
CA VAL A 16 -25.22 7.66 23.58
C VAL A 16 -24.42 8.96 23.40
N VAL A 17 -24.23 9.70 24.49
CA VAL A 17 -23.46 10.96 24.45
C VAL A 17 -22.02 10.69 24.00
N ALA A 18 -21.38 9.64 24.53
CA ALA A 18 -20.01 9.27 24.14
C ALA A 18 -19.94 8.87 22.65
N CYS A 19 -20.91 8.07 22.16
CA CYS A 19 -20.97 7.69 20.74
C CYS A 19 -21.17 8.91 19.81
N LEU A 20 -22.03 9.85 20.19
CA LEU A 20 -22.24 11.08 19.44
C LEU A 20 -20.98 11.95 19.41
N ALA A 21 -20.27 12.07 20.53
CA ALA A 21 -19.02 12.81 20.60
C ALA A 21 -17.94 12.17 19.69
N LEU A 22 -17.79 10.82 19.73
CA LEU A 22 -16.87 10.10 18.86
C LEU A 22 -17.23 10.24 17.39
N ALA A 23 -18.52 10.13 17.04
CA ALA A 23 -18.98 10.30 15.67
C ALA A 23 -18.71 11.72 15.14
N PHE A 24 -18.89 12.73 16.00
CA PHE A 24 -18.60 14.12 15.65
C PHE A 24 -17.10 14.32 15.38
N VAL A 25 -16.23 13.83 16.26
CA VAL A 25 -14.76 13.90 16.08
C VAL A 25 -14.35 13.17 14.80
N HIS A 26 -14.86 11.95 14.58
CA HIS A 26 -14.55 11.17 13.38
C HIS A 26 -14.92 11.94 12.10
N ASN A 27 -16.13 12.49 12.03
CA ASN A 27 -16.61 13.22 10.85
C ASN A 27 -15.78 14.47 10.55
N PHE A 28 -15.18 15.08 11.57
CA PHE A 28 -14.30 16.24 11.42
C PHE A 28 -12.88 15.87 11.04
N THR A 29 -12.42 14.71 11.49
CA THR A 29 -11.03 14.25 11.31
C THR A 29 -10.83 13.51 10.00
N GLU A 30 -11.83 12.76 9.53
CA GLU A 30 -11.75 11.94 8.31
C GLU A 30 -11.30 12.71 7.06
N PRO A 31 -11.84 13.91 6.72
CA PRO A 31 -11.40 14.64 5.53
C PRO A 31 -9.94 15.12 5.63
N ILE A 32 -9.45 15.36 6.85
CA ILE A 32 -8.05 15.74 7.08
C ILE A 32 -7.12 14.52 6.86
N ILE A 33 -7.53 13.37 7.37
CA ILE A 33 -6.79 12.11 7.19
C ILE A 33 -6.68 11.77 5.70
N GLN A 34 -7.76 11.89 4.94
CA GLN A 34 -7.76 11.62 3.51
C GLN A 34 -6.80 12.57 2.75
N LYS A 35 -6.84 13.87 3.05
CA LYS A 35 -5.90 14.83 2.44
C LYS A 35 -4.43 14.50 2.73
N VAL A 36 -4.12 14.11 3.97
CA VAL A 36 -2.76 13.71 4.35
C VAL A 36 -2.32 12.43 3.62
N LYS A 37 -3.23 11.46 3.47
CA LYS A 37 -2.96 10.23 2.71
C LYS A 37 -2.70 10.52 1.22
N GLU A 38 -3.53 11.36 0.61
CA GLU A 38 -3.34 11.80 -0.79
C GLU A 38 -2.02 12.54 -0.99
N GLN A 39 -1.68 13.45 -0.06
CA GLN A 39 -0.42 14.18 -0.13
C GLN A 39 0.78 13.25 -0.01
N LYS A 40 0.79 12.33 0.96
CA LYS A 40 1.85 11.32 1.11
C LYS A 40 1.99 10.46 -0.14
N SER A 41 0.88 10.06 -0.77
CA SER A 41 0.90 9.29 -2.00
C SER A 41 1.54 10.09 -3.14
N LYS A 42 1.16 11.35 -3.32
CA LYS A 42 1.76 12.24 -4.34
C LYS A 42 3.26 12.47 -4.12
N GLU A 43 3.67 12.75 -2.88
CA GLU A 43 5.08 12.93 -2.52
C GLU A 43 5.89 11.64 -2.78
N ALA A 44 5.31 10.48 -2.47
CA ALA A 44 5.93 9.19 -2.72
C ALA A 44 6.08 8.91 -4.22
N LEU A 45 5.04 9.15 -5.03
CA LEU A 45 5.08 9.04 -6.49
C LEU A 45 6.21 9.89 -7.07
N GLN A 46 6.27 11.17 -6.69
CA GLN A 46 7.29 12.10 -7.18
C GLN A 46 8.69 11.75 -6.70
N SER A 47 8.83 11.10 -5.53
CA SER A 47 10.12 10.63 -5.04
C SER A 47 10.63 9.37 -5.76
N ILE A 48 9.73 8.54 -6.30
CA ILE A 48 10.07 7.35 -7.10
C ILE A 48 10.45 7.76 -8.53
N PHE A 49 9.66 8.64 -9.13
CA PHE A 49 9.90 9.17 -10.47
C PHE A 49 10.00 10.70 -10.46
N PRO A 50 11.15 11.27 -10.02
CA PRO A 50 11.31 12.72 -9.91
C PRO A 50 11.35 13.45 -11.26
N LEU A 51 11.55 12.71 -12.35
CA LEU A 51 11.57 13.24 -13.72
C LEU A 51 10.23 13.12 -14.43
N ALA A 52 9.20 12.57 -13.78
CA ALA A 52 7.86 12.45 -14.37
C ALA A 52 7.14 13.79 -14.32
N ASP A 53 6.61 14.21 -15.48
CA ASP A 53 5.80 15.41 -15.63
C ASP A 53 4.31 15.12 -15.39
N ALA A 54 3.88 13.87 -15.67
CA ALA A 54 2.51 13.42 -15.52
C ALA A 54 2.41 11.97 -15.03
N PHE A 55 1.28 11.67 -14.38
CA PHE A 55 0.91 10.31 -13.95
C PHE A 55 -0.47 9.99 -14.51
N GLU A 56 -0.53 9.00 -15.40
CA GLU A 56 -1.78 8.51 -16.00
C GLU A 56 -2.34 7.35 -15.18
N ASP A 57 -3.60 7.47 -14.76
CA ASP A 57 -4.27 6.43 -13.96
C ASP A 57 -4.63 5.24 -14.85
N ILE A 58 -4.16 4.06 -14.45
CA ILE A 58 -4.41 2.78 -15.13
C ILE A 58 -5.15 1.77 -14.25
N LEU A 59 -5.63 2.19 -13.07
CA LEU A 59 -6.28 1.27 -12.13
C LEU A 59 -7.47 0.54 -12.76
N GLY A 60 -8.24 1.23 -13.60
CA GLY A 60 -9.39 0.65 -14.30
C GLY A 60 -9.03 -0.37 -15.40
N GLU A 61 -7.76 -0.41 -15.82
CA GLU A 61 -7.25 -1.31 -16.85
C GLU A 61 -6.58 -2.57 -16.26
N LEU A 62 -6.31 -2.54 -14.97
CA LEU A 62 -5.74 -3.68 -14.25
C LEU A 62 -6.81 -4.73 -13.95
N GLY A 63 -6.40 -6.01 -13.97
CA GLY A 63 -7.24 -7.11 -13.54
C GLY A 63 -7.61 -7.03 -12.06
N ASN A 64 -8.70 -7.69 -11.70
CA ASN A 64 -9.08 -7.81 -10.29
C ASN A 64 -8.15 -8.78 -9.55
N VAL A 65 -7.82 -8.44 -8.31
CA VAL A 65 -7.11 -9.31 -7.39
C VAL A 65 -8.12 -10.00 -6.49
N ASP A 66 -8.10 -11.33 -6.50
CA ASP A 66 -8.84 -12.11 -5.52
C ASP A 66 -8.04 -12.24 -4.22
N GLY A 67 -8.67 -11.98 -3.07
CA GLY A 67 -8.08 -12.20 -1.76
C GLY A 67 -7.98 -10.96 -0.88
N ASN A 68 -7.01 -10.99 0.05
CA ASN A 68 -6.85 -9.97 1.10
C ASN A 68 -5.96 -8.79 0.69
N ILE A 69 -5.47 -8.76 -0.55
CA ILE A 69 -4.67 -7.67 -1.09
C ILE A 69 -5.58 -6.78 -1.94
N LYS A 70 -5.48 -5.47 -1.73
CA LYS A 70 -6.27 -4.46 -2.47
C LYS A 70 -5.32 -3.51 -3.19
N ILE A 71 -5.53 -3.35 -4.49
CA ILE A 71 -4.86 -2.31 -5.25
C ILE A 71 -5.63 -1.00 -5.05
N GLN A 72 -4.94 0.04 -4.62
CA GLN A 72 -5.54 1.34 -4.32
C GLN A 72 -5.37 2.32 -5.46
N SER A 73 -4.22 2.27 -6.13
CA SER A 73 -3.93 3.10 -7.31
C SER A 73 -2.83 2.47 -8.14
N ALA A 74 -2.84 2.77 -9.43
CA ALA A 74 -1.77 2.40 -10.34
C ALA A 74 -1.64 3.50 -11.41
N PHE A 75 -0.40 3.90 -11.70
CA PHE A 75 -0.13 4.97 -12.65
C PHE A 75 1.02 4.61 -13.58
N VAL A 76 0.93 5.08 -14.81
CA VAL A 76 2.07 5.20 -15.72
C VAL A 76 2.70 6.57 -15.49
N ALA A 77 3.99 6.58 -15.19
CA ALA A 77 4.77 7.80 -15.08
C ALA A 77 5.25 8.22 -16.47
N LYS A 78 4.93 9.46 -16.87
CA LYS A 78 5.28 10.01 -18.18
C LYS A 78 6.23 11.21 -18.05
N LYS A 79 7.11 11.31 -19.03
CA LYS A 79 7.97 12.46 -19.25
C LYS A 79 7.91 12.83 -20.73
N GLU A 80 7.52 14.09 -21.04
CA GLU A 80 7.38 14.55 -22.44
C GLU A 80 6.57 13.58 -23.32
N ASP A 81 5.46 13.03 -22.76
CA ASP A 81 4.58 11.99 -23.35
C ASP A 81 5.20 10.60 -23.53
N GLU A 82 6.46 10.37 -23.12
CA GLU A 82 7.06 9.03 -23.09
C GLU A 82 6.83 8.33 -21.76
N ASP A 83 6.48 7.05 -21.81
CA ASP A 83 6.30 6.20 -20.61
C ASP A 83 7.69 5.87 -20.04
N ILE A 84 8.02 6.39 -18.85
CA ILE A 84 9.32 6.19 -18.18
C ILE A 84 9.27 5.11 -17.10
N GLY A 85 8.09 4.71 -16.68
CA GLY A 85 7.89 3.67 -15.68
C GLY A 85 6.44 3.60 -15.21
N MET A 86 6.21 2.73 -14.24
CA MET A 86 4.88 2.51 -13.66
C MET A 86 4.97 2.51 -12.14
N THR A 87 3.87 2.83 -11.50
CA THR A 87 3.73 2.70 -10.05
C THR A 87 2.46 1.94 -9.72
N ILE A 88 2.51 1.14 -8.66
CA ILE A 88 1.34 0.45 -8.11
C ILE A 88 1.32 0.57 -6.60
N GLN A 89 0.18 0.95 -6.07
CA GLN A 89 -0.08 1.03 -4.63
C GLN A 89 -0.97 -0.13 -4.22
N ALA A 90 -0.46 -0.98 -3.33
CA ALA A 90 -1.16 -2.14 -2.83
C ALA A 90 -1.21 -2.14 -1.31
N THR A 91 -2.34 -2.55 -0.76
CA THR A 91 -2.54 -2.78 0.68
C THR A 91 -2.84 -4.25 0.92
N GLY A 92 -2.21 -4.81 1.93
CA GLY A 92 -2.44 -6.20 2.29
C GLY A 92 -2.00 -6.53 3.72
N PRO A 93 -2.29 -7.77 4.17
CA PRO A 93 -1.94 -8.23 5.49
C PRO A 93 -0.42 -8.44 5.62
N THR A 94 0.11 -7.96 6.72
CA THR A 94 1.44 -8.26 7.25
C THR A 94 1.26 -8.91 8.63
N TYR A 95 1.97 -8.49 9.68
CA TYR A 95 1.54 -8.84 11.03
C TYR A 95 0.22 -8.14 11.39
N ALA A 96 0.06 -6.87 11.06
CA ALA A 96 -1.21 -6.16 11.05
C ALA A 96 -1.61 -5.85 9.60
N HIS A 97 -1.20 -4.71 9.05
CA HIS A 97 -1.30 -4.44 7.60
C HIS A 97 -0.28 -3.39 7.14
N ALA A 98 0.01 -3.40 5.83
CA ALA A 98 0.85 -2.41 5.20
C ALA A 98 0.25 -1.92 3.88
N THR A 99 0.50 -0.65 3.57
CA THR A 99 0.26 -0.04 2.25
C THR A 99 1.61 0.30 1.64
N ILE A 100 1.90 -0.30 0.50
CA ILE A 100 3.19 -0.20 -0.19
C ILE A 100 2.97 0.42 -1.55
N LEU A 101 3.78 1.40 -1.90
CA LEU A 101 3.91 1.95 -3.25
C LEU A 101 5.19 1.40 -3.87
N VAL A 102 5.07 0.83 -5.05
CA VAL A 102 6.17 0.23 -5.81
C VAL A 102 6.36 1.00 -7.10
N GLY A 103 7.59 1.38 -7.41
CA GLY A 103 7.98 1.92 -8.71
C GLY A 103 8.64 0.84 -9.56
N ILE A 104 8.31 0.82 -10.84
CA ILE A 104 8.74 -0.20 -11.80
C ILE A 104 9.21 0.52 -13.07
N THR A 105 10.39 0.17 -13.57
CA THR A 105 10.89 0.67 -14.87
C THR A 105 10.19 -0.02 -16.04
N MET A 106 10.28 0.55 -17.24
CA MET A 106 9.78 -0.10 -18.45
C MET A 106 10.51 -1.42 -18.77
N ASP A 107 11.74 -1.61 -18.22
CA ASP A 107 12.52 -2.86 -18.32
C ASP A 107 12.08 -3.93 -17.30
N LYS A 108 10.90 -3.79 -16.70
CA LYS A 108 10.33 -4.74 -15.73
C LYS A 108 11.20 -4.96 -14.47
N LYS A 109 11.82 -3.90 -13.97
CA LYS A 109 12.61 -3.92 -12.74
C LYS A 109 12.02 -2.96 -11.71
N ILE A 110 12.13 -3.33 -10.46
CA ILE A 110 11.72 -2.47 -9.35
C ILE A 110 12.72 -1.31 -9.22
N THR A 111 12.21 -0.08 -9.31
CA THR A 111 13.01 1.14 -9.05
C THR A 111 13.22 1.32 -7.56
N SER A 112 12.13 1.30 -6.81
CA SER A 112 12.14 1.40 -5.35
C SER A 112 10.77 1.04 -4.78
N ILE A 113 10.73 0.74 -3.48
CA ILE A 113 9.49 0.57 -2.74
C ILE A 113 9.39 1.60 -1.62
N LYS A 114 8.18 2.05 -1.31
CA LYS A 114 7.90 2.98 -0.21
C LYS A 114 6.69 2.53 0.57
N PHE A 115 6.82 2.52 1.90
CA PHE A 115 5.69 2.30 2.78
C PHE A 115 4.93 3.62 2.97
N LEU A 116 3.67 3.66 2.57
CA LEU A 116 2.76 4.77 2.86
C LEU A 116 2.12 4.60 4.23
N GLU A 117 1.88 3.34 4.62
CA GLU A 117 1.37 2.96 5.92
C GLU A 117 1.95 1.60 6.33
N LEU A 118 2.36 1.47 7.57
CA LEU A 118 2.84 0.22 8.16
C LEU A 118 2.43 0.20 9.63
N LEU A 119 1.45 -0.64 9.97
CA LEU A 119 0.87 -0.72 11.32
C LEU A 119 1.39 -1.90 12.14
N ASP A 120 2.49 -2.47 11.73
CA ASP A 120 3.13 -3.59 12.41
C ASP A 120 3.82 -3.14 13.70
N THR A 121 4.21 -4.11 14.53
CA THR A 121 4.80 -3.87 15.85
C THR A 121 6.03 -2.96 15.75
N PRO A 122 6.07 -1.84 16.50
CA PRO A 122 7.23 -0.97 16.56
C PRO A 122 8.52 -1.72 16.92
N SER A 123 9.64 -1.32 16.33
CA SER A 123 10.98 -1.92 16.51
C SER A 123 11.15 -3.37 16.02
N LEU A 124 10.09 -4.01 15.52
CA LEU A 124 10.13 -5.33 14.90
C LEU A 124 9.64 -5.23 13.45
N GLY A 125 8.34 -5.30 13.23
CA GLY A 125 7.76 -5.22 11.89
C GLY A 125 7.98 -3.86 11.21
N SER A 126 8.05 -2.78 11.98
CA SER A 126 8.35 -1.44 11.45
C SER A 126 9.71 -1.34 10.74
N LYS A 127 10.66 -2.25 11.03
CA LYS A 127 11.94 -2.36 10.30
C LYS A 127 11.79 -2.72 8.83
N ALA A 128 10.61 -3.18 8.42
CA ALA A 128 10.34 -3.43 7.01
C ALA A 128 10.40 -2.16 6.15
N ALA A 129 10.23 -0.98 6.74
CA ALA A 129 10.38 0.31 6.07
C ALA A 129 11.83 0.85 6.06
N GLU A 130 12.79 0.12 6.65
CA GLU A 130 14.19 0.54 6.74
C GLU A 130 15.02 0.00 5.57
N GLU A 131 16.06 0.73 5.18
CA GLU A 131 16.94 0.41 4.05
C GLU A 131 17.47 -1.04 3.98
N PRO A 132 17.92 -1.71 5.05
CA PRO A 132 18.39 -3.09 4.94
C PRO A 132 17.33 -4.05 4.39
N PHE A 133 16.03 -3.78 4.62
CA PHE A 133 14.97 -4.63 4.12
C PHE A 133 14.42 -4.14 2.78
N ILE A 134 14.11 -2.85 2.64
CA ILE A 134 13.57 -2.33 1.38
C ILE A 134 14.60 -2.34 0.25
N GLY A 135 15.87 -2.09 0.56
CA GLY A 135 16.95 -2.04 -0.41
C GLY A 135 17.17 -3.35 -1.18
N GLN A 136 16.82 -4.50 -0.59
CA GLN A 136 16.97 -5.80 -1.26
C GLN A 136 16.05 -5.96 -2.48
N PHE A 137 15.00 -5.15 -2.61
CA PHE A 137 14.05 -5.20 -3.72
C PHE A 137 14.48 -4.31 -4.90
N ASN A 138 15.41 -3.39 -4.70
CA ASN A 138 15.89 -2.51 -5.77
C ASN A 138 16.55 -3.31 -6.89
N ASN A 139 16.17 -3.00 -8.13
CA ASN A 139 16.61 -3.68 -9.36
C ASN A 139 16.21 -5.17 -9.49
N LYS A 140 15.42 -5.73 -8.57
CA LYS A 140 14.81 -7.05 -8.77
C LYS A 140 13.84 -7.02 -9.94
N SER A 141 13.80 -8.15 -10.68
CA SER A 141 12.79 -8.35 -11.71
C SER A 141 11.40 -8.46 -11.09
N ILE A 142 10.39 -7.89 -11.75
CA ILE A 142 9.00 -8.07 -11.30
C ILE A 142 8.53 -9.53 -11.44
N GLN A 143 9.28 -10.37 -12.15
CA GLN A 143 9.03 -11.80 -12.35
C GLN A 143 9.74 -12.70 -11.33
N ASP A 144 10.52 -12.12 -10.38
CA ASP A 144 11.16 -12.88 -9.32
C ASP A 144 10.11 -13.53 -8.38
N ASN A 145 10.55 -14.52 -7.62
CA ASN A 145 9.64 -15.32 -6.78
C ASN A 145 9.06 -14.55 -5.59
N PHE A 146 9.79 -13.56 -5.07
CA PHE A 146 9.45 -12.85 -3.84
C PHE A 146 9.14 -13.81 -2.69
N SER A 147 10.01 -14.79 -2.49
CA SER A 147 9.85 -15.84 -1.50
C SER A 147 10.84 -15.66 -0.35
N VAL A 148 10.31 -15.53 0.87
CA VAL A 148 11.14 -15.38 2.08
C VAL A 148 11.90 -16.68 2.36
N GLY A 149 13.23 -16.56 2.43
CA GLY A 149 14.16 -17.69 2.61
C GLY A 149 14.78 -18.20 1.30
N ASP A 150 14.31 -17.69 0.16
CA ASP A 150 14.87 -17.96 -1.17
C ASP A 150 15.53 -16.68 -1.70
N ASP A 151 14.74 -15.77 -2.25
CA ASP A 151 15.19 -14.51 -2.84
C ASP A 151 14.89 -13.26 -2.00
N VAL A 152 14.21 -13.42 -0.86
CA VAL A 152 13.93 -12.38 0.12
C VAL A 152 14.47 -12.77 1.49
N VAL A 153 15.34 -11.93 2.05
CA VAL A 153 15.86 -12.09 3.41
C VAL A 153 14.85 -11.54 4.41
N ALA A 154 14.44 -12.37 5.37
CA ALA A 154 13.50 -11.97 6.42
C ALA A 154 14.16 -11.09 7.47
N ILE A 155 13.37 -10.19 8.06
CA ILE A 155 13.73 -9.45 9.26
C ILE A 155 13.70 -10.42 10.46
N SER A 156 14.80 -10.47 11.23
CA SER A 156 14.85 -11.26 12.46
C SER A 156 13.76 -10.79 13.44
N GLY A 157 12.94 -11.73 13.90
CA GLY A 157 11.80 -11.45 14.77
C GLY A 157 10.54 -10.90 14.08
N ALA A 158 10.58 -10.65 12.75
CA ALA A 158 9.43 -10.13 11.99
C ALA A 158 9.18 -10.91 10.68
N THR A 159 9.28 -12.23 10.74
CA THR A 159 9.09 -13.11 9.57
C THR A 159 7.68 -13.00 8.98
N ILE A 160 6.64 -12.79 9.80
CA ILE A 160 5.27 -12.62 9.32
C ILE A 160 5.16 -11.34 8.49
N THR A 161 5.71 -10.24 8.97
CA THR A 161 5.79 -8.97 8.23
C THR A 161 6.53 -9.15 6.91
N SER A 162 7.72 -9.79 6.94
CA SER A 162 8.53 -10.03 5.75
C SER A 162 7.79 -10.85 4.69
N LYS A 163 7.08 -11.91 5.11
CA LYS A 163 6.24 -12.73 4.21
C LYS A 163 5.05 -11.93 3.67
N GLY A 164 4.40 -11.13 4.51
CA GLY A 164 3.29 -10.27 4.09
C GLY A 164 3.72 -9.27 3.02
N VAL A 165 4.83 -8.56 3.23
CA VAL A 165 5.41 -7.63 2.26
C VAL A 165 5.73 -8.34 0.94
N ALA A 166 6.43 -9.48 1.00
CA ALA A 166 6.77 -10.26 -0.19
C ALA A 166 5.51 -10.70 -0.98
N THR A 167 4.44 -11.09 -0.28
CA THR A 167 3.18 -11.49 -0.89
C THR A 167 2.46 -10.29 -1.54
N ILE A 168 2.44 -9.13 -0.86
CA ILE A 168 1.87 -7.89 -1.41
C ILE A 168 2.60 -7.50 -2.69
N LEU A 169 3.94 -7.50 -2.67
CA LEU A 169 4.78 -7.19 -3.82
C LEU A 169 4.50 -8.16 -4.97
N LYS A 170 4.58 -9.46 -4.73
CA LYS A 170 4.34 -10.49 -5.75
C LYS A 170 3.00 -10.30 -6.45
N THR A 171 1.94 -10.08 -5.69
CA THR A 171 0.59 -9.90 -6.23
C THR A 171 0.47 -8.61 -7.03
N ALA A 172 0.99 -7.50 -6.51
CA ALA A 172 0.95 -6.21 -7.21
C ALA A 172 1.77 -6.24 -8.51
N LEU A 173 2.96 -6.85 -8.47
CA LEU A 173 3.86 -6.91 -9.61
C LEU A 173 3.36 -7.85 -10.72
N SER A 174 2.67 -8.95 -10.36
CA SER A 174 2.05 -9.81 -11.38
C SER A 174 0.99 -9.08 -12.20
N LEU A 175 0.20 -8.20 -11.58
CA LEU A 175 -0.77 -7.38 -12.33
C LEU A 175 -0.11 -6.40 -13.29
N ILE A 176 0.99 -5.79 -12.87
CA ILE A 176 1.75 -4.88 -13.75
C ILE A 176 2.40 -5.67 -14.89
N ASP A 177 2.92 -6.88 -14.63
CA ASP A 177 3.49 -7.71 -15.70
C ASP A 177 2.43 -8.10 -16.73
N ASP A 178 1.24 -8.51 -16.29
CA ASP A 178 0.11 -8.81 -17.16
C ASP A 178 -0.32 -7.58 -17.97
N TYR A 179 -0.37 -6.41 -17.34
CA TYR A 179 -0.71 -5.16 -18.02
C TYR A 179 0.34 -4.79 -19.08
N MET A 180 1.63 -4.85 -18.75
CA MET A 180 2.71 -4.55 -19.67
C MET A 180 2.72 -5.50 -20.88
N ASN A 181 2.46 -6.79 -20.62
CA ASN A 181 2.37 -7.80 -21.69
C ASN A 181 1.17 -7.53 -22.61
N SER A 182 0.03 -7.10 -22.06
CA SER A 182 -1.18 -6.77 -22.85
C SER A 182 -1.00 -5.53 -23.72
N ARG A 183 -0.20 -4.56 -23.27
CA ARG A 183 0.14 -3.35 -24.04
C ARG A 183 1.17 -3.63 -25.14
N GLY A 184 2.20 -4.42 -24.81
CA GLY A 184 3.23 -4.81 -25.79
C GLY A 184 2.68 -5.61 -26.96
N GLY A 185 1.65 -6.44 -26.76
CA GLY A 185 0.99 -7.21 -27.82
C GLY A 185 0.03 -6.42 -28.72
N LYS A 186 -0.24 -5.14 -28.43
CA LYS A 186 -1.05 -4.24 -29.27
C LYS A 186 -0.21 -3.32 -30.18
N ALA A 187 1.12 -3.39 -30.05
CA ALA A 187 2.05 -2.52 -30.80
C ALA A 187 2.70 -3.22 -32.00
N GLU A 188 2.29 -4.45 -32.33
CA GLU A 188 2.54 -5.16 -33.60
C GLU A 188 1.20 -5.22 -34.37
#